data_0adfbc02db583c4d43cb74c7972b5a54
#
_entry.id   0adfbc02db583c4d43cb74c7972b5a54
#
_cell.length_a   1.000
_cell.length_b   1.000
_cell.length_c   1.000
_cell.angle_alpha   90.00
_cell.angle_beta   90.00
_cell.angle_gamma   90.00
#
_symmetry.space_group_name_H-M   'P 1'
#
loop_
_entity.id
_entity.type
_entity.pdbx_description
1 polymer ?
#
loop_
_entity_poly.entity_id
_entity_poly.type
_entity_poly.pdbx_seq_one_letter_code
_entity_poly.pdbx_strand_id
1 'polypeptide(L)'
;MNQESGIKQSTGTSSLPPADRRTRPLFPLGQIVATPAVLKHFVEHCTRPDSFIHQHVTGNWGAIPPEDVRENALSVLNGFRVLSAYEVGGKHFWIITEADRSVTTLLFPEEY
;
A
#
# COMPACT_ATOMS: atom_id res chain seq x y z
N MET A 1 23.73 -15.19 5.60
CA MET A 1 23.06 -15.80 5.43
C MET A 1 22.76 -16.28 5.80
N ASN A 2 22.85 -15.76 5.36
CA ASN A 2 22.13 -16.26 5.31
C ASN A 2 21.96 -16.40 5.51
N GLN A 3 22.04 -15.92 5.51
CA GLN A 3 21.55 -16.30 5.52
C GLN A 3 21.15 -16.51 5.77
N GLU A 4 21.28 -16.04 5.42
CA GLU A 4 20.74 -16.35 5.43
C GLU A 4 20.21 -16.65 5.63
N SER A 5 21.09 -16.30 5.83
CA SER A 5 20.50 -16.76 5.82
C SER A 5 20.09 -16.91 5.99
N GLY A 6 20.54 -16.45 5.59
CA GLY A 6 19.96 -16.84 5.69
C GLY A 6 19.70 -16.66 5.70
N ILE A 7 19.79 -16.39 5.53
CA ILE A 7 19.54 -16.57 5.47
C ILE A 7 19.40 -16.46 5.42
N LYS A 8 19.09 -15.95 5.08
CA LYS A 8 18.99 -16.08 5.07
C LYS A 8 18.68 -15.98 4.93
N GLN A 9 19.33 -15.60 4.83
CA GLN A 9 19.23 -15.76 4.70
C GLN A 9 19.03 -15.66 4.59
N SER A 10 19.42 -15.06 4.51
CA SER A 10 19.37 -15.38 4.34
C SER A 10 19.38 -15.28 4.35
N THR A 11 19.73 -14.79 4.09
CA THR A 11 19.83 -14.99 3.97
C THR A 11 19.89 -14.74 4.14
N GLY A 12 20.30 -14.24 3.96
CA GLY A 12 20.29 -14.30 4.00
C GLY A 12 20.42 -13.64 4.23
N THR A 13 20.67 -13.20 4.07
CA THR A 13 20.76 -12.86 3.99
C THR A 13 20.91 -12.17 4.25
N SER A 14 21.09 -11.59 4.16
CA SER A 14 21.05 -11.10 4.16
C SER A 14 21.19 -10.23 4.28
N SER A 15 21.42 -10.16 4.15
CA SER A 15 21.57 -9.00 3.99
C SER A 15 20.71 -8.17 3.47
N LEU A 16 19.77 -8.05 3.66
CA LEU A 16 18.98 -7.17 3.18
C LEU A 16 18.98 -6.07 3.97
N PRO A 17 19.50 -5.24 3.65
CA PRO A 17 19.79 -4.15 4.34
C PRO A 17 18.73 -3.18 4.37
N PRO A 18 19.03 -1.96 4.22
CA PRO A 18 18.11 -0.88 4.46
C PRO A 18 16.84 -0.99 3.70
N ALA A 19 16.84 -1.74 2.63
CA ALA A 19 15.65 -1.95 1.87
C ALA A 19 14.56 -2.59 2.69
N ASP A 20 14.94 -3.36 3.69
CA ASP A 20 13.95 -4.01 4.53
C ASP A 20 13.07 -3.04 5.26
N ARG A 21 13.57 -1.88 5.60
CA ARG A 21 12.75 -0.90 6.27
C ARG A 21 11.61 -0.41 5.42
N ARG A 22 11.80 -0.39 4.12
CA ARG A 22 10.76 0.06 3.20
C ARG A 22 9.65 -0.94 3.03
N THR A 23 9.85 -2.17 3.47
CA THR A 23 8.84 -3.19 3.34
C THR A 23 8.06 -3.41 4.61
N ARG A 24 8.37 -2.65 5.68
CA ARG A 24 7.66 -2.78 6.94
C ARG A 24 6.33 -2.05 6.88
N PRO A 25 5.25 -2.73 7.28
CA PRO A 25 3.98 -2.03 7.36
C PRO A 25 4.05 -0.90 8.37
N LEU A 26 3.55 0.26 7.99
CA LEU A 26 3.49 1.41 8.86
C LEU A 26 2.22 1.42 9.71
N PHE A 27 1.20 0.65 9.32
CA PHE A 27 -0.07 0.58 10.03
C PHE A 27 -0.78 -0.70 9.60
N PRO A 28 -1.73 -1.19 10.42
CA PRO A 28 -2.50 -2.36 10.01
C PRO A 28 -3.53 -1.98 8.95
N LEU A 29 -3.82 -2.91 8.06
CA LEU A 29 -4.77 -2.69 6.96
C LEU A 29 -6.20 -3.07 7.32
N GLY A 30 -6.38 -3.92 8.33
CA GLY A 30 -7.70 -4.46 8.64
C GLY A 30 -8.20 -5.33 7.51
N GLN A 31 -9.51 -5.33 7.31
CA GLN A 31 -10.12 -6.09 6.22
C GLN A 31 -9.89 -5.34 4.91
N ILE A 32 -9.43 -6.05 3.88
CA ILE A 32 -9.19 -5.44 2.57
C ILE A 32 -10.39 -5.71 1.69
N VAL A 33 -10.98 -4.64 1.16
CA VAL A 33 -12.15 -4.73 0.29
C VAL A 33 -11.90 -3.89 -0.96
N ALA A 34 -12.61 -4.20 -2.02
CA ALA A 34 -12.49 -3.48 -3.29
C ALA A 34 -13.87 -3.40 -3.93
N THR A 35 -14.14 -2.27 -4.59
CA THR A 35 -15.41 -2.14 -5.32
C THR A 35 -15.43 -3.07 -6.53
N PRO A 36 -16.62 -3.50 -6.96
CA PRO A 36 -16.70 -4.33 -8.16
C PRO A 36 -16.07 -3.67 -9.38
N ALA A 37 -16.19 -2.36 -9.50
CA ALA A 37 -15.63 -1.64 -10.67
C ALA A 37 -14.11 -1.72 -10.68
N VAL A 38 -13.47 -1.54 -9.52
CA VAL A 38 -12.01 -1.65 -9.43
C VAL A 38 -11.55 -3.07 -9.70
N LEU A 39 -12.25 -4.06 -9.16
CA LEU A 39 -11.90 -5.46 -9.40
C LEU A 39 -11.98 -5.82 -10.88
N LYS A 40 -13.05 -5.37 -11.54
CA LYS A 40 -13.21 -5.61 -12.97
C LYS A 40 -12.05 -4.98 -13.75
N HIS A 41 -11.68 -3.76 -13.39
CA HIS A 41 -10.60 -3.05 -14.06
C HIS A 41 -9.27 -3.79 -13.92
N PHE A 42 -8.96 -4.31 -12.73
CA PHE A 42 -7.75 -5.09 -12.52
C PHE A 42 -7.76 -6.35 -13.36
N VAL A 43 -8.88 -7.05 -13.43
CA VAL A 43 -9.00 -8.26 -14.24
C VAL A 43 -8.77 -7.94 -15.70
N GLU A 44 -9.40 -6.87 -16.20
CA GLU A 44 -9.27 -6.47 -17.60
C GLU A 44 -7.84 -6.11 -17.99
N HIS A 45 -7.04 -5.67 -17.02
CA HIS A 45 -5.65 -5.29 -17.28
C HIS A 45 -4.66 -6.32 -16.76
N CYS A 46 -5.14 -7.52 -16.44
CA CYS A 46 -4.31 -8.63 -15.96
C CYS A 46 -3.37 -8.19 -14.84
N THR A 47 -3.89 -7.36 -13.91
CA THR A 47 -3.10 -6.75 -12.85
C THR A 47 -3.67 -7.18 -11.51
N ARG A 48 -2.78 -7.47 -10.56
CA ARG A 48 -3.17 -7.82 -9.20
C ARG A 48 -3.00 -6.62 -8.29
N PRO A 49 -3.82 -6.48 -7.27
CA PRO A 49 -3.71 -5.33 -6.37
C PRO A 49 -2.58 -5.44 -5.35
N ASP A 50 -1.95 -6.62 -5.22
CA ASP A 50 -1.03 -6.92 -4.13
C ASP A 50 0.11 -5.90 -4.01
N SER A 51 0.75 -5.55 -5.12
CA SER A 51 1.89 -4.64 -5.07
C SER A 51 1.47 -3.23 -4.69
N PHE A 52 0.28 -2.81 -5.09
CA PHE A 52 -0.22 -1.49 -4.72
C PHE A 52 -0.58 -1.43 -3.24
N ILE A 53 -1.18 -2.49 -2.71
CA ILE A 53 -1.48 -2.57 -1.29
C ILE A 53 -0.18 -2.54 -0.49
N HIS A 54 0.85 -3.24 -0.95
CA HIS A 54 2.16 -3.22 -0.31
C HIS A 54 2.76 -1.81 -0.31
N GLN A 55 2.69 -1.12 -1.44
CA GLN A 55 3.18 0.26 -1.52
C GLN A 55 2.43 1.17 -0.55
N HIS A 56 1.11 1.00 -0.48
CA HIS A 56 0.27 1.82 0.40
C HIS A 56 0.68 1.65 1.86
N VAL A 57 0.84 0.42 2.32
CA VAL A 57 1.11 0.15 3.73
C VAL A 57 2.55 0.45 4.13
N THR A 58 3.45 0.56 3.16
CA THR A 58 4.86 0.85 3.43
C THR A 58 5.25 2.31 3.18
N GLY A 59 4.28 3.16 2.82
CA GLY A 59 4.53 4.59 2.72
C GLY A 59 4.83 5.13 1.34
N ASN A 60 4.69 4.31 0.30
CA ASN A 60 4.80 4.79 -1.07
C ASN A 60 3.40 5.04 -1.60
N TRP A 61 2.87 6.24 -1.33
CA TRP A 61 1.47 6.54 -1.53
C TRP A 61 1.10 6.99 -2.94
N GLY A 62 2.06 6.91 -3.87
CA GLY A 62 1.79 7.12 -5.28
C GLY A 62 1.64 8.57 -5.67
N ALA A 63 0.69 8.84 -6.55
CA ALA A 63 0.54 10.16 -7.17
C ALA A 63 -0.39 11.04 -6.35
N ILE A 64 0.07 11.47 -5.18
CA ILE A 64 -0.67 12.43 -4.36
C ILE A 64 0.18 13.69 -4.18
N PRO A 65 -0.46 14.85 -3.94
CA PRO A 65 0.28 16.10 -3.76
C PRO A 65 1.18 16.06 -2.52
N PRO A 66 2.25 16.87 -2.48
CA PRO A 66 3.16 16.86 -1.32
C PRO A 66 2.49 17.14 0.01
N GLU A 67 1.47 17.99 0.03
CA GLU A 67 0.76 18.26 1.27
C GLU A 67 0.00 17.02 1.75
N ASP A 68 -0.49 16.20 0.83
CA ASP A 68 -1.17 14.96 1.21
C ASP A 68 -0.18 13.92 1.71
N VAL A 69 1.04 13.92 1.20
CA VAL A 69 2.11 13.06 1.73
C VAL A 69 2.37 13.40 3.18
N ARG A 70 2.44 14.69 3.50
CA ARG A 70 2.66 15.13 4.88
C ARG A 70 1.48 14.74 5.76
N GLU A 71 0.26 14.88 5.24
CA GLU A 71 -0.94 14.50 5.99
C GLU A 71 -0.95 13.01 6.27
N ASN A 72 -0.58 12.19 5.28
CA ASN A 72 -0.49 10.75 5.49
C ASN A 72 0.53 10.41 6.57
N ALA A 73 1.68 11.07 6.56
CA ALA A 73 2.70 10.82 7.57
C ALA A 73 2.18 11.11 8.98
N LEU A 74 1.43 12.22 9.13
CA LEU A 74 0.80 12.53 10.40
C LEU A 74 -0.29 11.52 10.75
N SER A 75 -1.03 11.07 9.75
CA SER A 75 -2.09 10.08 9.94
C SER A 75 -1.56 8.75 10.46
N VAL A 76 -0.40 8.33 9.97
CA VAL A 76 0.25 7.12 10.46
C VAL A 76 0.56 7.24 11.95
N LEU A 77 1.04 8.40 12.37
CA LEU A 77 1.40 8.62 13.77
C LEU A 77 0.19 8.82 14.67
N ASN A 78 -0.85 9.48 14.17
CA ASN A 78 -1.94 9.95 15.01
C ASN A 78 -3.25 9.19 14.83
N GLY A 79 -3.27 8.18 13.97
CA GLY A 79 -4.47 7.37 13.80
C GLY A 79 -5.54 8.01 12.97
N PHE A 80 -5.19 8.75 11.94
CA PHE A 80 -6.14 9.28 10.98
C PHE A 80 -6.13 8.45 9.70
N ARG A 81 -7.06 8.73 8.80
CA ARG A 81 -7.19 8.01 7.53
C ARG A 81 -5.97 8.22 6.65
N VAL A 82 -5.56 7.15 5.93
CA VAL A 82 -4.43 7.20 4.99
C VAL A 82 -4.95 6.95 3.58
N LEU A 83 -4.55 7.77 2.62
CA LEU A 83 -5.01 7.68 1.25
C LEU A 83 -3.84 7.60 0.27
N SER A 84 -3.90 6.65 -0.66
CA SER A 84 -2.93 6.52 -1.75
C SER A 84 -3.64 6.61 -3.09
N ALA A 85 -2.91 7.02 -4.13
CA ALA A 85 -3.43 7.07 -5.49
C ALA A 85 -2.44 6.41 -6.44
N TYR A 86 -2.92 5.47 -7.23
CA TYR A 86 -2.11 4.74 -8.20
C TYR A 86 -2.83 4.68 -9.53
N GLU A 87 -2.18 4.13 -10.54
CA GLU A 87 -2.76 4.06 -11.88
C GLU A 87 -2.59 2.67 -12.47
N VAL A 88 -3.64 2.15 -13.10
CA VAL A 88 -3.62 0.91 -13.86
C VAL A 88 -4.38 1.14 -15.16
N GLY A 89 -3.75 0.82 -16.29
CA GLY A 89 -4.42 0.94 -17.58
C GLY A 89 -4.89 2.34 -17.88
N GLY A 90 -4.12 3.35 -17.46
CA GLY A 90 -4.45 4.74 -17.73
C GLY A 90 -5.53 5.32 -16.84
N LYS A 91 -5.98 4.59 -15.84
CA LYS A 91 -7.03 5.08 -14.94
C LYS A 91 -6.53 5.05 -13.50
N HIS A 92 -6.73 6.15 -12.77
CA HIS A 92 -6.34 6.25 -11.37
C HIS A 92 -7.35 5.56 -10.47
N PHE A 93 -6.86 4.95 -9.40
CA PHE A 93 -7.69 4.42 -8.33
C PHE A 93 -7.06 4.78 -6.99
N TRP A 94 -7.87 4.75 -5.95
CA TRP A 94 -7.42 5.08 -4.60
C TRP A 94 -7.40 3.85 -3.71
N ILE A 95 -6.50 3.86 -2.71
CA ILE A 95 -6.53 2.92 -1.60
C ILE A 95 -6.66 3.76 -0.33
N ILE A 96 -7.69 3.50 0.45
CA ILE A 96 -7.97 4.25 1.67
C ILE A 96 -8.03 3.31 2.85
N THR A 97 -7.24 3.57 3.88
CA THR A 97 -7.34 2.87 5.15
C THR A 97 -8.01 3.78 6.17
N GLU A 98 -9.08 3.30 6.78
CA GLU A 98 -9.84 4.10 7.73
C GLU A 98 -9.05 4.39 9.00
N ALA A 99 -9.47 5.44 9.70
CA ALA A 99 -8.73 5.91 10.87
C ALA A 99 -8.57 4.84 11.95
N ASP A 100 -9.60 4.03 12.17
CA ASP A 100 -9.54 2.97 13.18
C ASP A 100 -8.84 1.72 12.70
N ARG A 101 -8.31 1.72 11.47
CA ARG A 101 -7.60 0.60 10.85
C ARG A 101 -8.45 -0.65 10.70
N SER A 102 -9.77 -0.49 10.65
CA SER A 102 -10.66 -1.64 10.53
C SER A 102 -10.79 -2.13 9.09
N VAL A 103 -10.63 -1.25 8.11
CA VAL A 103 -10.82 -1.62 6.72
C VAL A 103 -9.96 -0.78 5.80
N THR A 104 -9.46 -1.40 4.74
CA THR A 104 -8.75 -0.76 3.65
C THR A 104 -9.53 -1.01 2.37
N THR A 105 -9.90 0.04 1.67
CA THR A 105 -10.77 -0.03 0.49
C THR A 105 -10.04 0.42 -0.76
N LEU A 106 -10.18 -0.37 -1.84
CA LEU A 106 -9.72 0.03 -3.17
C LEU A 106 -10.95 0.47 -3.96
N LEU A 107 -10.90 1.68 -4.52
CA LEU A 107 -12.05 2.24 -5.22
C LEU A 107 -11.57 3.30 -6.22
N PHE A 108 -12.44 3.62 -7.17
CA PHE A 108 -12.18 4.77 -8.04
C PHE A 108 -12.57 6.06 -7.34
N PRO A 109 -11.89 7.18 -7.66
CA PRO A 109 -12.23 8.46 -7.03
C PRO A 109 -13.70 8.85 -7.16
N GLU A 110 -14.32 8.55 -8.30
CA GLU A 110 -15.73 8.90 -8.51
C GLU A 110 -16.67 8.05 -7.66
N GLU A 111 -16.17 6.98 -7.05
CA GLU A 111 -16.98 6.14 -6.17
C GLU A 111 -16.93 6.60 -4.72
N TYR A 112 -16.06 7.56 -4.44
CA TYR A 112 -15.91 8.05 -3.07
C TYR A 112 -17.03 9.05 -2.76
#